data_b45b305e83510933c911cedfa63fb358
#
_entry.id   b45b305e83510933c911cedfa63fb358
#
_cell.length_a   1.000
_cell.length_b   1.000
_cell.length_c   1.000
_cell.angle_alpha   90.00
_cell.angle_beta   90.00
_cell.angle_gamma   90.00
#
_symmetry.space_group_name_H-M   'P 1'
#
loop_
_entity.id
_entity.type
_entity.pdbx_description
1 polymer ?
#
loop_
_entity_poly.entity_id
_entity_poly.type
_entity_poly.pdbx_seq_one_letter_code
_entity_poly.pdbx_strand_id
1 'polypeptide(L)'
;MASLALASLRPVASVRASAGARASRARVPAAARALTQRAAHAGSAPFASLQWARSAPAAARASRSRLPAVTRAADKSPEDSTASIAKKVQRTANACRTLGRWGFWGQLILSTVSAVIVVFSVLFKNITKATDAGLYFILFGILCAYFTTFWSLGIGKLGAKLQAAVTQLDLVPPRAEVVRQLSTGLTVNFVGLGATIVGLQATTGVLFAKSLTAAAASPFTPGGYNPVLALDIFLIQAGANVMFAHWIGAAISLWLLRTVNLPTPAR
;
A
#
# COMPACT_ATOMS: atom_id res chain seq x y z
N MET A 1 22.69 -45.59 48.88
CA MET A 1 22.81 -44.91 50.19
C MET A 1 22.48 -43.47 49.92
N ALA A 2 21.21 -43.08 50.08
CA ALA A 2 20.67 -42.36 51.23
C ALA A 2 21.28 -40.92 51.29
N SER A 3 20.51 -39.87 51.18
CA SER A 3 19.45 -39.47 52.08
C SER A 3 18.66 -38.27 51.51
N LEU A 4 17.37 -38.32 51.75
CA LEU A 4 16.38 -37.26 51.63
C LEU A 4 16.69 -36.03 52.49
N ALA A 5 16.38 -34.81 52.00
CA ALA A 5 16.01 -33.67 52.83
C ALA A 5 14.81 -32.95 52.23
N LEU A 6 13.64 -33.24 52.74
CA LEU A 6 12.42 -32.45 52.65
C LEU A 6 12.60 -31.16 53.50
N ALA A 7 12.38 -29.99 52.93
CA ALA A 7 12.15 -28.76 53.68
C ALA A 7 10.93 -28.02 53.15
N SER A 8 9.80 -28.31 53.76
CA SER A 8 8.89 -27.40 54.50
C SER A 8 8.40 -26.17 53.76
N LEU A 9 7.21 -26.32 53.16
CA LEU A 9 6.31 -25.24 52.75
C LEU A 9 5.73 -24.55 54.00
N ARG A 10 5.90 -23.23 54.10
CA ARG A 10 5.12 -22.38 55.02
C ARG A 10 4.17 -21.52 54.21
N PRO A 11 2.89 -21.41 54.54
CA PRO A 11 1.94 -20.50 53.91
C PRO A 11 2.13 -19.09 54.44
N VAL A 12 2.22 -18.11 53.53
CA VAL A 12 2.18 -16.71 53.86
C VAL A 12 0.77 -16.23 54.00
N ALA A 13 0.51 -15.66 55.17
CA ALA A 13 -0.78 -15.19 55.61
C ALA A 13 -1.35 -14.03 54.75
N SER A 14 -2.66 -14.11 54.53
CA SER A 14 -3.48 -13.05 53.98
C SER A 14 -3.51 -11.83 54.89
N VAL A 15 -2.97 -10.72 54.42
CA VAL A 15 -3.21 -9.39 55.06
C VAL A 15 -4.42 -8.76 54.39
N ARG A 16 -5.53 -8.83 55.10
CA ARG A 16 -6.71 -7.97 54.86
C ARG A 16 -6.39 -6.56 55.31
N ALA A 17 -6.19 -5.64 54.38
CA ALA A 17 -6.18 -4.21 54.67
C ALA A 17 -7.50 -3.58 54.23
N SER A 18 -8.35 -3.35 55.18
CA SER A 18 -9.47 -2.39 55.10
C SER A 18 -8.89 -0.99 55.24
N ALA A 19 -8.95 -0.17 54.24
CA ALA A 19 -8.74 1.26 54.37
C ALA A 19 -9.74 2.01 53.51
N GLY A 20 -10.74 2.59 54.11
CA GLY A 20 -11.62 3.59 53.54
C GLY A 20 -10.80 4.82 53.13
N ALA A 21 -10.63 5.06 51.87
CA ALA A 21 -10.12 6.29 51.35
C ALA A 21 -11.26 7.18 50.85
N ARG A 22 -11.54 8.22 51.63
CA ARG A 22 -12.34 9.37 51.26
C ARG A 22 -11.88 9.90 49.91
N ALA A 23 -12.72 9.84 48.90
CA ALA A 23 -12.50 10.49 47.61
C ALA A 23 -12.50 12.01 47.78
N SER A 24 -11.34 12.60 47.84
CA SER A 24 -11.15 14.03 47.67
C SER A 24 -11.54 14.41 46.24
N ARG A 25 -12.66 15.08 46.06
CA ARG A 25 -13.08 15.70 44.81
C ARG A 25 -12.09 16.82 44.47
N ALA A 26 -11.06 16.53 43.66
CA ALA A 26 -10.23 17.54 43.04
C ALA A 26 -11.09 18.42 42.11
N ARG A 27 -11.19 19.72 42.43
CA ARG A 27 -11.83 20.74 41.60
C ARG A 27 -11.01 20.85 40.31
N VAL A 28 -11.61 20.43 39.19
CA VAL A 28 -11.04 20.65 37.86
C VAL A 28 -11.07 22.15 37.54
N PRO A 29 -9.94 22.77 37.13
CA PRO A 29 -9.89 24.19 36.79
C PRO A 29 -10.87 24.55 35.67
N ALA A 30 -11.47 25.75 35.74
CA ALA A 30 -12.46 26.22 34.77
C ALA A 30 -11.97 26.21 33.30
N ALA A 31 -10.66 26.33 33.09
CA ALA A 31 -10.06 26.24 31.77
C ALA A 31 -10.20 24.85 31.08
N ALA A 32 -10.25 23.77 31.88
CA ALA A 32 -10.42 22.41 31.32
C ALA A 32 -11.89 22.16 30.91
N ARG A 33 -12.86 22.85 31.52
CA ARG A 33 -14.28 22.77 31.12
C ARG A 33 -14.56 23.50 29.79
N ALA A 34 -13.84 24.57 29.48
CA ALA A 34 -14.00 25.31 28.22
C ALA A 34 -13.51 24.52 27.01
N LEU A 35 -12.46 23.70 27.17
CA LEU A 35 -11.94 22.86 26.10
C LEU A 35 -12.83 21.65 25.80
N THR A 36 -13.43 21.04 26.80
CA THR A 36 -14.37 19.91 26.61
C THR A 36 -15.70 20.34 26.01
N GLN A 37 -16.20 21.56 26.33
CA GLN A 37 -17.41 22.09 25.69
C GLN A 37 -17.20 22.48 24.23
N ARG A 38 -15.97 22.91 23.85
CA ARG A 38 -15.67 23.24 22.46
C ARG A 38 -15.53 21.98 21.57
N ALA A 39 -15.11 20.85 22.12
CA ALA A 39 -15.06 19.57 21.42
C ALA A 39 -16.44 18.92 21.24
N ALA A 40 -17.40 19.20 22.12
CA ALA A 40 -18.75 18.65 22.03
C ALA A 40 -19.64 19.36 20.99
N HIS A 41 -19.30 20.58 20.57
CA HIS A 41 -20.01 21.30 19.49
C HIS A 41 -19.42 21.16 18.10
N ALA A 42 -18.30 20.46 17.93
CA ALA A 42 -17.68 20.19 16.62
C ALA A 42 -18.15 18.87 15.97
N GLY A 43 -19.07 18.15 16.58
CA GLY A 43 -19.43 16.77 16.20
C GLY A 43 -20.81 16.56 15.60
N SER A 44 -21.50 17.58 15.08
CA SER A 44 -22.77 17.34 14.37
C SER A 44 -23.00 18.39 13.27
N ALA A 45 -22.18 18.34 12.24
CA ALA A 45 -22.60 18.87 10.95
C ALA A 45 -23.32 17.72 10.21
N PRO A 46 -24.61 17.84 9.88
CA PRO A 46 -25.25 16.87 9.01
C PRO A 46 -24.57 16.95 7.64
N PHE A 47 -24.30 15.80 7.06
CA PHE A 47 -23.98 15.65 5.64
C PHE A 47 -25.11 16.33 4.86
N ALA A 48 -24.97 17.63 4.60
CA ALA A 48 -25.79 18.33 3.65
C ALA A 48 -25.47 17.74 2.28
N SER A 49 -26.37 16.87 1.81
CA SER A 49 -26.46 16.50 0.42
C SER A 49 -26.33 17.79 -0.40
N LEU A 50 -25.28 17.86 -1.22
CA LEU A 50 -25.13 18.83 -2.28
C LEU A 50 -26.25 18.57 -3.32
N GLN A 51 -27.47 18.96 -2.97
CA GLN A 51 -28.51 19.22 -3.95
C GLN A 51 -28.08 20.49 -4.68
N TRP A 52 -27.45 20.32 -5.82
CA TRP A 52 -27.35 21.37 -6.83
C TRP A 52 -28.77 21.76 -7.24
N ALA A 53 -29.33 22.71 -6.52
CA ALA A 53 -30.59 23.36 -6.89
C ALA A 53 -30.42 23.97 -8.28
N ARG A 54 -31.09 23.36 -9.23
CA ARG A 54 -31.40 23.96 -10.51
C ARG A 54 -32.27 25.18 -10.29
N SER A 55 -31.68 26.35 -10.17
CA SER A 55 -32.34 27.61 -10.42
C SER A 55 -32.04 28.01 -11.85
N ALA A 56 -32.84 27.50 -12.79
CA ALA A 56 -32.88 28.03 -14.12
C ALA A 56 -33.97 29.11 -14.15
N PRO A 57 -33.69 30.35 -14.58
CA PRO A 57 -34.71 31.34 -14.84
C PRO A 57 -35.51 30.91 -16.08
N ALA A 58 -36.82 30.85 -15.90
CA ALA A 58 -37.75 30.70 -16.99
C ALA A 58 -37.79 32.00 -17.79
N ALA A 59 -37.05 32.03 -18.89
CA ALA A 59 -37.25 33.04 -19.94
C ALA A 59 -36.85 32.50 -21.30
N ALA A 60 -37.76 32.69 -22.24
CA ALA A 60 -37.60 32.55 -23.69
C ALA A 60 -37.68 31.11 -24.26
N ARG A 61 -38.90 30.62 -24.29
CA ARG A 61 -39.38 29.69 -25.29
C ARG A 61 -39.33 30.35 -26.66
N ALA A 62 -38.15 30.29 -27.32
CA ALA A 62 -38.07 30.53 -28.75
C ALA A 62 -37.93 29.17 -29.43
N SER A 63 -39.04 28.71 -29.95
CA SER A 63 -39.17 27.65 -30.92
C SER A 63 -38.20 27.83 -32.07
N ARG A 64 -37.05 27.15 -31.99
CA ARG A 64 -36.27 26.79 -33.18
C ARG A 64 -36.16 25.28 -33.18
N SER A 65 -36.97 24.67 -34.02
CA SER A 65 -36.82 23.31 -34.51
C SER A 65 -35.43 23.14 -35.11
N ARG A 66 -34.44 22.87 -34.26
CA ARG A 66 -33.18 22.29 -34.71
C ARG A 66 -33.39 20.79 -34.71
N LEU A 67 -33.59 20.28 -35.90
CA LEU A 67 -33.41 18.87 -36.20
C LEU A 67 -32.13 18.40 -35.48
N PRO A 68 -32.17 17.28 -34.73
CA PRO A 68 -30.97 16.76 -34.11
C PRO A 68 -30.00 16.43 -35.24
N ALA A 69 -28.80 17.01 -35.15
CA ALA A 69 -27.65 16.64 -35.98
C ALA A 69 -27.23 15.21 -35.62
N VAL A 70 -28.02 14.22 -35.97
CA VAL A 70 -27.73 12.78 -35.87
C VAL A 70 -26.86 12.30 -37.04
N THR A 71 -26.28 13.20 -37.79
CA THR A 71 -25.53 12.85 -38.99
C THR A 71 -24.07 13.31 -38.92
N ARG A 72 -23.29 12.81 -37.93
CA ARG A 72 -21.83 12.91 -38.05
C ARG A 72 -21.08 11.71 -37.47
N ALA A 73 -21.75 10.61 -37.23
CA ALA A 73 -21.11 9.35 -36.80
C ALA A 73 -21.02 8.32 -37.94
N ALA A 74 -21.50 8.63 -39.15
CA ALA A 74 -21.75 7.63 -40.18
C ALA A 74 -20.82 7.70 -41.40
N ASP A 75 -19.71 8.48 -41.34
CA ASP A 75 -18.84 8.52 -42.53
C ASP A 75 -17.33 8.52 -42.14
N LYS A 76 -16.95 7.56 -41.29
CA LYS A 76 -15.55 7.15 -41.22
C LYS A 76 -15.37 5.98 -42.16
N SER A 77 -14.58 6.18 -43.22
CA SER A 77 -14.22 5.08 -44.11
C SER A 77 -13.67 3.90 -43.30
N PRO A 78 -13.88 2.64 -43.75
CA PRO A 78 -13.30 1.48 -43.09
C PRO A 78 -11.77 1.62 -42.87
N GLU A 79 -11.07 2.30 -43.76
CA GLU A 79 -9.65 2.59 -43.69
C GLU A 79 -9.31 3.55 -42.55
N ASP A 80 -10.07 4.63 -42.33
CA ASP A 80 -9.90 5.56 -41.21
C ASP A 80 -10.14 4.87 -39.87
N SER A 81 -11.07 3.90 -39.84
CA SER A 81 -11.39 3.12 -38.66
C SER A 81 -10.21 2.19 -38.31
N THR A 82 -9.65 1.47 -39.27
CA THR A 82 -8.51 0.57 -39.06
C THR A 82 -7.24 1.33 -38.66
N ALA A 83 -6.95 2.48 -39.29
CA ALA A 83 -5.83 3.35 -38.95
C ALA A 83 -5.97 3.88 -37.51
N SER A 84 -7.17 4.24 -37.08
CA SER A 84 -7.42 4.69 -35.71
C SER A 84 -7.21 3.60 -34.66
N ILE A 85 -7.60 2.36 -34.97
CA ILE A 85 -7.38 1.18 -34.12
C ILE A 85 -5.88 0.87 -34.03
N ALA A 86 -5.17 0.81 -35.16
CA ALA A 86 -3.74 0.57 -35.21
C ALA A 86 -2.97 1.58 -34.32
N LYS A 87 -3.34 2.87 -34.40
CA LYS A 87 -2.73 3.93 -33.57
C LYS A 87 -3.00 3.73 -32.07
N LYS A 88 -4.19 3.24 -31.67
CA LYS A 88 -4.49 2.91 -30.27
C LYS A 88 -3.68 1.71 -29.77
N VAL A 89 -3.59 0.65 -30.59
CA VAL A 89 -2.77 -0.53 -30.29
C VAL A 89 -1.30 -0.15 -30.13
N GLN A 90 -0.77 0.66 -31.05
CA GLN A 90 0.59 1.17 -31.01
C GLN A 90 0.90 1.95 -29.73
N ARG A 91 0.00 2.86 -29.31
CA ARG A 91 0.16 3.61 -28.05
C ARG A 91 0.19 2.69 -26.84
N THR A 92 -0.72 1.72 -26.78
CA THR A 92 -0.76 0.74 -25.69
C THR A 92 0.49 -0.12 -25.68
N ALA A 93 0.97 -0.57 -26.84
CA ALA A 93 2.20 -1.34 -26.98
C ALA A 93 3.42 -0.60 -26.44
N ASN A 94 3.59 0.66 -26.84
CA ASN A 94 4.70 1.50 -26.39
C ASN A 94 4.64 1.74 -24.87
N ALA A 95 3.45 2.02 -24.33
CA ALA A 95 3.25 2.20 -22.91
C ALA A 95 3.62 0.91 -22.13
N CYS A 96 3.15 -0.25 -22.55
CA CYS A 96 3.46 -1.54 -21.91
C CYS A 96 4.96 -1.83 -21.94
N ARG A 97 5.65 -1.59 -23.05
CA ARG A 97 7.09 -1.83 -23.18
C ARG A 97 7.91 -0.90 -22.29
N THR A 98 7.62 0.39 -22.32
CA THR A 98 8.36 1.40 -21.55
C THR A 98 8.11 1.23 -20.06
N LEU A 99 6.85 1.21 -19.64
CA LEU A 99 6.49 1.10 -18.22
C LEU A 99 6.81 -0.28 -17.64
N GLY A 100 6.66 -1.36 -18.44
CA GLY A 100 7.07 -2.70 -18.02
C GLY A 100 8.58 -2.79 -17.74
N ARG A 101 9.42 -2.11 -18.53
CA ARG A 101 10.88 -2.05 -18.32
C ARG A 101 11.24 -1.23 -17.09
N TRP A 102 10.65 -0.04 -16.92
CA TRP A 102 10.87 0.79 -15.74
C TRP A 102 10.37 0.13 -14.47
N GLY A 103 9.20 -0.51 -14.54
CA GLY A 103 8.65 -1.29 -13.43
C GLY A 103 9.54 -2.44 -13.02
N PHE A 104 10.07 -3.18 -13.99
CA PHE A 104 11.01 -4.27 -13.73
C PHE A 104 12.26 -3.79 -12.99
N TRP A 105 12.98 -2.82 -13.55
CA TRP A 105 14.24 -2.36 -12.95
C TRP A 105 14.01 -1.67 -11.60
N GLY A 106 12.99 -0.82 -11.48
CA GLY A 106 12.70 -0.15 -10.22
C GLY A 106 12.35 -1.13 -9.09
N GLN A 107 11.46 -2.08 -9.36
CA GLN A 107 11.09 -3.11 -8.38
C GLN A 107 12.27 -4.04 -8.08
N LEU A 108 13.04 -4.46 -9.09
CA LEU A 108 14.18 -5.35 -8.91
C LEU A 108 15.23 -4.76 -7.97
N ILE A 109 15.64 -3.52 -8.21
CA ILE A 109 16.65 -2.85 -7.38
C ILE A 109 16.16 -2.73 -5.94
N LEU A 110 14.97 -2.21 -5.73
CA LEU A 110 14.41 -1.99 -4.38
C LEU A 110 14.20 -3.32 -3.64
N SER A 111 13.69 -4.35 -4.32
CA SER A 111 13.46 -5.67 -3.71
C SER A 111 14.77 -6.36 -3.36
N THR A 112 15.79 -6.24 -4.23
CA THR A 112 17.10 -6.87 -4.00
C THR A 112 17.82 -6.22 -2.84
N VAL A 113 17.85 -4.88 -2.76
CA VAL A 113 18.43 -4.17 -1.62
C VAL A 113 17.74 -4.59 -0.32
N SER A 114 16.40 -4.66 -0.34
CA SER A 114 15.63 -5.09 0.84
C SER A 114 15.90 -6.54 1.22
N ALA A 115 16.00 -7.44 0.24
CA ALA A 115 16.30 -8.84 0.48
C ALA A 115 17.68 -9.01 1.14
N VAL A 116 18.69 -8.29 0.67
CA VAL A 116 20.03 -8.29 1.28
C VAL A 116 19.96 -7.84 2.73
N ILE A 117 19.30 -6.72 3.02
CA ILE A 117 19.15 -6.21 4.40
C ILE A 117 18.44 -7.24 5.29
N VAL A 118 17.35 -7.86 4.81
CA VAL A 118 16.61 -8.87 5.58
C VAL A 118 17.45 -10.11 5.83
N VAL A 119 18.22 -10.58 4.83
CA VAL A 119 19.15 -11.71 5.01
C VAL A 119 20.17 -11.40 6.11
N PHE A 120 20.78 -10.22 6.08
CA PHE A 120 21.68 -9.78 7.16
C PHE A 120 20.96 -9.75 8.51
N SER A 121 19.75 -9.20 8.57
CA SER A 121 18.96 -9.16 9.80
C SER A 121 18.68 -10.55 10.36
N VAL A 122 18.39 -11.54 9.51
CA VAL A 122 18.16 -12.94 9.92
C VAL A 122 19.43 -13.59 10.43
N LEU A 123 20.58 -13.39 9.76
CA LEU A 123 21.86 -13.94 10.18
C LEU A 123 22.30 -13.40 11.56
N PHE A 124 22.01 -12.15 11.86
CA PHE A 124 22.34 -11.51 13.13
C PHE A 124 21.17 -11.46 14.12
N LYS A 125 20.10 -12.23 13.89
CA LYS A 125 18.89 -12.24 14.73
C LYS A 125 19.17 -12.51 16.22
N ASN A 126 20.08 -13.41 16.52
CA ASN A 126 20.45 -13.74 17.91
C ASN A 126 21.01 -12.53 18.68
N ILE A 127 21.55 -11.54 17.96
CA ILE A 127 22.09 -10.31 18.51
C ILE A 127 21.00 -9.25 18.65
N THR A 128 20.10 -9.15 17.67
CA THR A 128 19.13 -8.04 17.56
C THR A 128 17.83 -8.27 18.32
N LYS A 129 17.47 -9.54 18.63
CA LYS A 129 16.13 -9.90 19.17
C LYS A 129 15.00 -9.23 18.40
N ALA A 130 15.15 -9.15 17.06
CA ALA A 130 14.13 -8.57 16.19
C ALA A 130 12.81 -9.32 16.37
N THR A 131 11.70 -8.60 16.26
CA THR A 131 10.36 -9.22 16.36
C THR A 131 10.13 -10.10 15.15
N ASP A 132 9.98 -11.38 15.37
CA ASP A 132 9.78 -12.37 14.32
C ASP A 132 8.59 -12.03 13.41
N ALA A 133 7.48 -11.59 14.01
CA ALA A 133 6.28 -11.25 13.26
C ALA A 133 6.52 -10.14 12.20
N GLY A 134 7.14 -9.03 12.58
CA GLY A 134 7.46 -7.93 11.66
C GLY A 134 8.37 -8.38 10.51
N LEU A 135 9.39 -9.19 10.84
CA LEU A 135 10.33 -9.73 9.86
C LEU A 135 9.63 -10.63 8.83
N TYR A 136 8.74 -11.55 9.27
CA TYR A 136 8.03 -12.45 8.37
C TYR A 136 7.08 -11.71 7.43
N PHE A 137 6.40 -10.68 7.90
CA PHE A 137 5.54 -9.86 7.05
C PHE A 137 6.34 -9.08 6.00
N ILE A 138 7.51 -8.52 6.36
CA ILE A 138 8.41 -7.86 5.40
C ILE A 138 8.95 -8.88 4.40
N LEU A 139 9.36 -10.07 4.84
CA LEU A 139 9.83 -11.14 3.97
C LEU A 139 8.76 -11.57 2.97
N PHE A 140 7.52 -11.76 3.42
CA PHE A 140 6.39 -12.05 2.54
C PHE A 140 6.16 -10.93 1.52
N GLY A 141 6.27 -9.66 1.94
CA GLY A 141 6.25 -8.51 1.03
C GLY A 141 7.36 -8.59 -0.04
N ILE A 142 8.59 -8.95 0.34
CA ILE A 142 9.70 -9.13 -0.60
C ILE A 142 9.40 -10.24 -1.62
N LEU A 143 8.84 -11.36 -1.19
CA LEU A 143 8.44 -12.45 -2.09
C LEU A 143 7.38 -11.98 -3.10
N CYS A 144 6.37 -11.27 -2.65
CA CYS A 144 5.38 -10.63 -3.52
C CYS A 144 6.04 -9.62 -4.49
N ALA A 145 7.03 -8.84 -4.03
CA ALA A 145 7.73 -7.86 -4.85
C ALA A 145 8.56 -8.53 -5.95
N TYR A 146 9.25 -9.62 -5.68
CA TYR A 146 9.92 -10.41 -6.71
C TYR A 146 8.93 -11.00 -7.71
N PHE A 147 7.82 -11.55 -7.23
CA PHE A 147 6.78 -12.06 -8.14
C PHE A 147 6.29 -10.96 -9.09
N THR A 148 5.96 -9.77 -8.58
CA THR A 148 5.49 -8.65 -9.41
C THR A 148 6.60 -8.06 -10.29
N THR A 149 7.86 -8.15 -9.88
CA THR A 149 9.01 -7.79 -10.71
C THR A 149 9.07 -8.67 -11.97
N PHE A 150 9.00 -10.00 -11.81
CA PHE A 150 8.96 -10.91 -12.97
C PHE A 150 7.67 -10.76 -13.79
N TRP A 151 6.56 -10.43 -13.14
CA TRP A 151 5.29 -10.12 -13.80
C TRP A 151 5.41 -8.89 -14.71
N SER A 152 6.20 -7.90 -14.31
CA SER A 152 6.49 -6.70 -15.11
C SER A 152 7.23 -7.03 -16.42
N LEU A 153 8.08 -8.07 -16.44
CA LEU A 153 8.64 -8.60 -17.70
C LEU A 153 7.54 -9.15 -18.62
N GLY A 154 6.53 -9.81 -18.05
CA GLY A 154 5.35 -10.28 -18.80
C GLY A 154 4.61 -9.12 -19.46
N ILE A 155 4.45 -8.00 -18.77
CA ILE A 155 3.86 -6.76 -19.33
C ILE A 155 4.71 -6.22 -20.49
N GLY A 156 6.02 -6.22 -20.35
CA GLY A 156 6.94 -5.82 -21.42
C GLY A 156 6.83 -6.71 -22.66
N LYS A 157 6.74 -8.05 -22.46
CA LYS A 157 6.52 -9.04 -23.55
C LYS A 157 5.16 -8.85 -24.22
N LEU A 158 4.11 -8.55 -23.42
CA LEU A 158 2.79 -8.22 -23.95
C LEU A 158 2.87 -6.97 -24.86
N GLY A 159 3.59 -5.94 -24.43
CA GLY A 159 3.83 -4.76 -25.25
C GLY A 159 4.55 -5.08 -26.57
N ALA A 160 5.51 -6.02 -26.57
CA ALA A 160 6.15 -6.47 -27.80
C ALA A 160 5.20 -7.24 -28.73
N LYS A 161 4.32 -8.09 -28.19
CA LYS A 161 3.27 -8.78 -28.95
C LYS A 161 2.29 -7.79 -29.57
N LEU A 162 1.83 -6.80 -28.80
CA LEU A 162 0.95 -5.74 -29.31
C LEU A 162 1.62 -4.93 -30.42
N GLN A 163 2.94 -4.68 -30.31
CA GLN A 163 3.68 -3.98 -31.34
C GLN A 163 3.72 -4.78 -32.65
N ALA A 164 3.97 -6.08 -32.59
CA ALA A 164 3.95 -6.95 -33.76
C ALA A 164 2.54 -7.04 -34.40
N ALA A 165 1.50 -6.98 -33.57
CA ALA A 165 0.12 -7.05 -34.03
C ALA A 165 -0.41 -5.74 -34.66
N VAL A 166 0.36 -4.65 -34.67
CA VAL A 166 -0.07 -3.38 -35.30
C VAL A 166 -0.28 -3.55 -36.80
N THR A 167 0.52 -4.40 -37.47
CA THR A 167 0.41 -4.70 -38.90
C THR A 167 -0.63 -5.76 -39.21
N GLN A 168 -0.97 -6.61 -38.24
CA GLN A 168 -1.94 -7.69 -38.36
C GLN A 168 -2.93 -7.62 -37.19
N LEU A 169 -3.98 -6.83 -37.34
CA LEU A 169 -4.93 -6.54 -36.27
C LEU A 169 -5.65 -7.77 -35.71
N ASP A 170 -5.72 -8.86 -36.50
CA ASP A 170 -6.30 -10.15 -36.10
C ASP A 170 -5.48 -10.84 -34.97
N LEU A 171 -4.20 -10.51 -34.85
CA LEU A 171 -3.31 -11.05 -33.81
C LEU A 171 -3.35 -10.26 -32.49
N VAL A 172 -4.14 -9.20 -32.42
CA VAL A 172 -4.27 -8.40 -31.20
C VAL A 172 -4.97 -9.22 -30.11
N PRO A 173 -4.33 -9.44 -28.94
CA PRO A 173 -4.96 -10.17 -27.85
C PRO A 173 -6.23 -9.45 -27.38
N PRO A 174 -7.26 -10.21 -26.95
CA PRO A 174 -8.50 -9.63 -26.49
C PRO A 174 -8.26 -8.72 -25.28
N ARG A 175 -8.96 -7.59 -25.24
CA ARG A 175 -8.84 -6.60 -24.16
C ARG A 175 -9.00 -7.24 -22.76
N ALA A 176 -9.91 -8.21 -22.64
CA ALA A 176 -10.17 -8.90 -21.38
C ALA A 176 -8.93 -9.62 -20.83
N GLU A 177 -8.12 -10.23 -21.68
CA GLU A 177 -6.89 -10.91 -21.29
C GLU A 177 -5.83 -9.91 -20.78
N VAL A 178 -5.65 -8.81 -21.49
CA VAL A 178 -4.72 -7.74 -21.11
C VAL A 178 -5.12 -7.12 -19.77
N VAL A 179 -6.42 -6.80 -19.61
CA VAL A 179 -6.94 -6.25 -18.35
C VAL A 179 -6.75 -7.25 -17.21
N ARG A 180 -7.04 -8.54 -17.43
CA ARG A 180 -6.84 -9.59 -16.43
C ARG A 180 -5.38 -9.67 -15.99
N GLN A 181 -4.44 -9.65 -16.94
CA GLN A 181 -3.02 -9.69 -16.62
C GLN A 181 -2.58 -8.48 -15.79
N LEU A 182 -3.02 -7.27 -16.14
CA LEU A 182 -2.72 -6.05 -15.38
C LEU A 182 -3.37 -6.06 -13.99
N SER A 183 -4.62 -6.51 -13.88
CA SER A 183 -5.34 -6.60 -12.61
C SER A 183 -4.71 -7.61 -11.66
N THR A 184 -4.24 -8.76 -12.16
CA THR A 184 -3.53 -9.75 -11.33
C THR A 184 -2.25 -9.15 -10.74
N GLY A 185 -1.44 -8.48 -11.56
CA GLY A 185 -0.24 -7.79 -11.07
C GLY A 185 -0.56 -6.72 -10.04
N LEU A 186 -1.64 -5.95 -10.26
CA LEU A 186 -2.12 -4.94 -9.33
C LEU A 186 -2.53 -5.56 -7.98
N THR A 187 -3.31 -6.65 -8.01
CA THR A 187 -3.76 -7.35 -6.80
C THR A 187 -2.59 -7.85 -5.96
N VAL A 188 -1.59 -8.49 -6.59
CA VAL A 188 -0.41 -8.96 -5.86
C VAL A 188 0.40 -7.80 -5.28
N ASN A 189 0.52 -6.69 -6.00
CA ASN A 189 1.16 -5.48 -5.45
C ASN A 189 0.40 -4.93 -4.23
N PHE A 190 -0.93 -4.92 -4.22
CA PHE A 190 -1.71 -4.48 -3.05
C PHE A 190 -1.59 -5.43 -1.86
N VAL A 191 -1.60 -6.75 -2.10
CA VAL A 191 -1.41 -7.76 -1.05
C VAL A 191 -0.01 -7.62 -0.43
N GLY A 192 1.03 -7.52 -1.25
CA GLY A 192 2.41 -7.33 -0.78
C GLY A 192 2.60 -6.00 -0.06
N LEU A 193 2.00 -4.91 -0.56
CA LEU A 193 2.00 -3.61 0.08
C LEU A 193 1.36 -3.67 1.47
N GLY A 194 0.17 -4.28 1.58
CA GLY A 194 -0.54 -4.44 2.85
C GLY A 194 0.27 -5.23 3.87
N ALA A 195 0.83 -6.37 3.45
CA ALA A 195 1.69 -7.17 4.31
C ALA A 195 2.93 -6.38 4.77
N THR A 196 3.58 -5.66 3.86
CA THR A 196 4.76 -4.85 4.18
C THR A 196 4.43 -3.74 5.19
N ILE A 197 3.28 -3.08 5.05
CA ILE A 197 2.82 -2.05 5.99
C ILE A 197 2.63 -2.66 7.39
N VAL A 198 1.98 -3.81 7.50
CA VAL A 198 1.80 -4.50 8.78
C VAL A 198 3.16 -4.87 9.40
N GLY A 199 4.08 -5.43 8.59
CA GLY A 199 5.42 -5.75 9.02
C GLY A 199 6.21 -4.53 9.52
N LEU A 200 6.12 -3.42 8.78
CA LEU A 200 6.76 -2.17 9.13
C LEU A 200 6.23 -1.60 10.46
N GLN A 201 4.92 -1.60 10.65
CA GLN A 201 4.29 -1.13 11.89
C GLN A 201 4.71 -1.99 13.10
N ALA A 202 4.72 -3.33 12.95
CA ALA A 202 5.17 -4.23 14.00
C ALA A 202 6.64 -3.98 14.37
N THR A 203 7.51 -3.84 13.38
CA THR A 203 8.96 -3.57 13.59
C THR A 203 9.19 -2.22 14.24
N THR A 204 8.52 -1.17 13.78
CA THR A 204 8.63 0.18 14.33
C THR A 204 8.14 0.24 15.77
N GLY A 205 7.02 -0.44 16.09
CA GLY A 205 6.49 -0.51 17.45
C GLY A 205 7.47 -1.13 18.44
N VAL A 206 8.12 -2.23 18.04
CA VAL A 206 9.14 -2.88 18.88
C VAL A 206 10.39 -2.01 19.02
N LEU A 207 10.84 -1.38 17.94
CA LEU A 207 11.97 -0.47 18.00
C LEU A 207 11.70 0.70 18.96
N PHE A 208 10.50 1.25 18.91
CA PHE A 208 10.08 2.31 19.84
C PHE A 208 10.09 1.82 21.30
N ALA A 209 9.54 0.64 21.59
CA ALA A 209 9.58 0.04 22.92
C ALA A 209 11.02 -0.19 23.41
N LYS A 210 11.91 -0.70 22.55
CA LYS A 210 13.34 -0.89 22.87
C LYS A 210 14.04 0.45 23.18
N SER A 211 13.75 1.50 22.42
CA SER A 211 14.35 2.81 22.62
C SER A 211 13.95 3.43 23.96
N LEU A 212 12.69 3.28 24.37
CA LEU A 212 12.20 3.75 25.67
C LEU A 212 12.85 2.99 26.83
N THR A 213 12.96 1.66 26.74
CA THR A 213 13.62 0.85 27.78
C THR A 213 15.10 1.14 27.89
N ALA A 214 15.80 1.36 26.78
CA ALA A 214 17.21 1.73 26.78
C ALA A 214 17.43 3.12 27.39
N ALA A 215 16.57 4.09 27.11
CA ALA A 215 16.64 5.43 27.71
C ALA A 215 16.40 5.41 29.23
N ALA A 216 15.50 4.54 29.70
CA ALA A 216 15.21 4.40 31.13
C ALA A 216 16.35 3.71 31.92
N ALA A 217 17.07 2.78 31.26
CA ALA A 217 18.12 1.98 31.93
C ALA A 217 19.46 2.73 32.10
N SER A 218 19.74 3.75 31.31
CA SER A 218 21.03 4.47 31.35
C SER A 218 20.91 5.96 31.04
N PRO A 219 20.29 6.77 31.90
CA PRO A 219 20.09 8.19 31.61
C PRO A 219 21.38 9.01 31.57
N PHE A 220 22.51 8.44 32.08
CA PHE A 220 23.81 9.14 32.20
C PHE A 220 24.93 8.51 31.36
N THR A 221 24.68 7.50 30.55
CA THR A 221 25.72 6.93 29.71
C THR A 221 25.81 7.74 28.42
N PRO A 222 26.91 8.49 28.15
CA PRO A 222 27.09 9.24 26.93
C PRO A 222 27.01 8.28 25.74
N GLY A 223 25.99 8.42 24.90
CA GLY A 223 25.82 7.96 23.56
C GLY A 223 26.66 6.79 23.05
N GLY A 224 26.64 5.64 23.73
CA GLY A 224 27.25 4.42 23.21
C GLY A 224 26.50 3.98 21.92
N TYR A 225 27.24 3.77 20.82
CA TYR A 225 26.69 3.15 19.61
C TYR A 225 26.08 1.80 19.97
N ASN A 226 24.77 1.66 19.79
CA ASN A 226 24.07 0.40 19.98
C ASN A 226 23.83 -0.29 18.62
N PRO A 227 24.62 -1.32 18.27
CA PRO A 227 24.52 -2.00 16.98
C PRO A 227 23.15 -2.69 16.78
N VAL A 228 22.48 -3.07 17.87
CA VAL A 228 21.12 -3.64 17.83
C VAL A 228 20.13 -2.64 17.25
N LEU A 229 20.22 -1.37 17.69
CA LEU A 229 19.34 -0.31 17.21
C LEU A 229 19.61 0.01 15.73
N ALA A 230 20.86 -0.01 15.30
CA ALA A 230 21.22 0.24 13.90
C ALA A 230 20.66 -0.83 12.96
N LEU A 231 20.73 -2.11 13.32
CA LEU A 231 20.16 -3.20 12.50
C LEU A 231 18.63 -3.14 12.44
N ASP A 232 17.95 -2.77 13.52
CA ASP A 232 16.51 -2.57 13.52
C ASP A 232 16.08 -1.42 12.59
N ILE A 233 16.88 -0.34 12.51
CA ILE A 233 16.65 0.77 11.56
C ILE A 233 16.83 0.30 10.12
N PHE A 234 17.85 -0.52 9.82
CA PHE A 234 18.00 -1.10 8.49
C PHE A 234 16.83 -2.00 8.09
N LEU A 235 16.24 -2.72 9.04
CA LEU A 235 15.04 -3.52 8.76
C LEU A 235 13.82 -2.64 8.41
N ILE A 236 13.66 -1.50 9.08
CA ILE A 236 12.65 -0.50 8.72
C ILE A 236 12.91 0.03 7.31
N GLN A 237 14.18 0.33 6.98
CA GLN A 237 14.56 0.78 5.64
C GLN A 237 14.24 -0.27 4.58
N ALA A 238 14.48 -1.55 4.86
CA ALA A 238 14.10 -2.64 3.96
C ALA A 238 12.59 -2.67 3.72
N GLY A 239 11.78 -2.56 4.78
CA GLY A 239 10.32 -2.48 4.66
C GLY A 239 9.86 -1.27 3.83
N ALA A 240 10.45 -0.11 4.05
CA ALA A 240 10.15 1.10 3.27
C ALA A 240 10.48 0.93 1.77
N ASN A 241 11.60 0.32 1.43
CA ASN A 241 11.98 0.03 0.05
C ASN A 241 11.01 -0.95 -0.62
N VAL A 242 10.58 -2.01 0.09
CA VAL A 242 9.58 -2.98 -0.42
C VAL A 242 8.24 -2.30 -0.66
N MET A 243 7.80 -1.47 0.29
CA MET A 243 6.57 -0.68 0.15
C MET A 243 6.62 0.21 -1.09
N PHE A 244 7.76 0.86 -1.33
CA PHE A 244 7.96 1.71 -2.50
C PHE A 244 8.00 0.88 -3.81
N ALA A 245 8.60 -0.32 -3.80
CA ALA A 245 8.58 -1.23 -4.94
C ALA A 245 7.14 -1.61 -5.33
N HIS A 246 6.30 -1.96 -4.36
CA HIS A 246 4.88 -2.27 -4.59
C HIS A 246 4.10 -1.05 -5.08
N TRP A 247 4.38 0.13 -4.53
CA TRP A 247 3.75 1.37 -4.99
C TRP A 247 4.05 1.65 -6.47
N ILE A 248 5.32 1.50 -6.90
CA ILE A 248 5.72 1.62 -8.31
C ILE A 248 4.93 0.63 -9.18
N GLY A 249 4.88 -0.65 -8.79
CA GLY A 249 4.16 -1.68 -9.54
C GLY A 249 2.66 -1.42 -9.64
N ALA A 250 2.04 -0.98 -8.55
CA ALA A 250 0.63 -0.60 -8.52
C ALA A 250 0.35 0.64 -9.40
N ALA A 251 1.17 1.67 -9.30
CA ALA A 251 1.04 2.89 -10.10
C ALA A 251 1.13 2.61 -11.61
N ILE A 252 2.10 1.79 -12.01
CA ILE A 252 2.27 1.36 -13.41
C ILE A 252 1.06 0.56 -13.88
N SER A 253 0.60 -0.41 -13.08
CA SER A 253 -0.57 -1.23 -13.42
C SER A 253 -1.84 -0.40 -13.59
N LEU A 254 -2.08 0.55 -12.67
CA LEU A 254 -3.21 1.48 -12.75
C LEU A 254 -3.13 2.40 -13.97
N TRP A 255 -1.94 2.93 -14.27
CA TRP A 255 -1.73 3.75 -15.45
C TRP A 255 -2.02 2.98 -16.74
N LEU A 256 -1.49 1.75 -16.84
CA LEU A 256 -1.72 0.88 -18.00
C LEU A 256 -3.20 0.52 -18.14
N LEU A 257 -3.90 0.20 -17.05
CA LEU A 257 -5.34 -0.07 -17.08
C LEU A 257 -6.15 1.10 -17.64
N ARG A 258 -5.77 2.33 -17.34
CA ARG A 258 -6.39 3.54 -17.90
C ARG A 258 -6.05 3.72 -19.39
N THR A 259 -4.87 3.31 -19.82
CA THR A 259 -4.38 3.51 -21.18
C THR A 259 -4.86 2.41 -22.14
N VAL A 260 -5.15 1.21 -21.61
CA VAL A 260 -5.63 0.08 -22.42
C VAL A 260 -7.03 0.39 -23.01
N ASN A 261 -7.01 0.81 -24.26
CA ASN A 261 -8.21 1.05 -25.06
C ASN A 261 -8.14 0.21 -26.35
N LEU A 262 -8.11 -1.11 -26.16
CA LEU A 262 -8.06 -2.07 -27.26
C LEU A 262 -9.46 -2.29 -27.85
N PRO A 263 -9.56 -2.57 -29.16
CA PRO A 263 -10.84 -2.91 -29.80
C PRO A 263 -11.39 -4.19 -29.17
N THR A 264 -12.71 -4.22 -28.98
CA THR A 264 -13.42 -5.46 -28.62
C THR A 264 -13.61 -6.23 -29.91
N PRO A 265 -13.16 -7.51 -30.00
CA PRO A 265 -13.44 -8.31 -31.19
C PRO A 265 -14.95 -8.39 -31.37
N ALA A 266 -15.44 -8.12 -32.59
CA ALA A 266 -16.83 -8.40 -32.97
C ALA A 266 -17.04 -9.90 -32.86
N ARG A 267 -17.99 -10.32 -32.03
CA ARG A 267 -18.43 -11.70 -31.95
C ARG A 267 -19.36 -12.03 -33.12
#